data_574010dc0b31a5e85bf5fd5ea0e932fa
#
_entry.id   574010dc0b31a5e85bf5fd5ea0e932fa
#
_cell.length_a   1.000
_cell.length_b   1.000
_cell.length_c   1.000
_cell.angle_alpha   90.00
_cell.angle_beta   90.00
_cell.angle_gamma   90.00
#
_symmetry.space_group_name_H-M   'P 1'
#
loop_
_entity.id
_entity.type
_entity.pdbx_description
1 polymer ?
#
loop_
_entity_poly.entity_id
_entity_poly.type
_entity_poly.pdbx_seq_one_letter_code
_entity_poly.pdbx_strand_id
1 'polypeptide(L)'
;MKKNNIFKSLTGSILLVIATSAVYFQASAREPFTKEELKEQQKKLLAAVEEGYNIWHGSNPTTQNNGLACGNCHPDAAASNPQTFPKYNSAFDRVVTWREMANWCIQNPQGGKALDVSGPEMLAIEAYAFNLHRGLPIEPGLASRQTRPVKVDYGKGFASKPTNIGFDTK
;
A
#
# COMPACT_ATOMS: atom_id res chain seq x y z
N MET A 1 26.53 -59.26 -45.32
CA MET A 1 26.68 -57.84 -44.98
C MET A 1 25.38 -57.37 -44.35
N LYS A 2 25.32 -57.21 -42.99
CA LYS A 2 24.17 -56.72 -42.26
C LYS A 2 24.35 -55.22 -42.07
N LYS A 3 23.50 -54.37 -42.68
CA LYS A 3 23.48 -52.92 -42.48
C LYS A 3 22.53 -52.59 -41.33
N ASN A 4 23.03 -51.76 -40.42
CA ASN A 4 22.51 -51.43 -39.13
C ASN A 4 21.20 -50.63 -39.19
N ASN A 5 20.18 -51.10 -38.43
CA ASN A 5 18.92 -50.41 -38.16
C ASN A 5 18.99 -49.55 -36.88
N ILE A 6 20.10 -48.89 -36.61
CA ILE A 6 20.26 -48.09 -35.38
C ILE A 6 19.67 -46.68 -35.49
N PHE A 7 19.42 -46.20 -36.72
CA PHE A 7 18.99 -44.79 -36.93
C PHE A 7 17.48 -44.55 -36.77
N LYS A 8 16.63 -45.57 -36.67
CA LYS A 8 15.18 -45.41 -36.57
C LYS A 8 14.67 -45.26 -35.12
N SER A 9 15.50 -45.55 -34.13
CA SER A 9 15.08 -45.47 -32.69
C SER A 9 15.34 -44.13 -32.02
N LEU A 10 16.27 -43.32 -32.54
CA LEU A 10 16.60 -42.04 -31.92
C LEU A 10 15.62 -40.90 -32.26
N THR A 11 14.97 -40.94 -33.40
CA THR A 11 14.05 -39.87 -33.84
C THR A 11 12.70 -39.92 -33.09
N GLY A 12 12.25 -41.10 -32.65
CA GLY A 12 11.00 -41.25 -31.90
C GLY A 12 11.08 -40.73 -30.48
N SER A 13 12.25 -40.89 -29.84
CA SER A 13 12.43 -40.45 -28.42
C SER A 13 12.59 -38.94 -28.30
N ILE A 14 13.16 -38.26 -29.26
CA ILE A 14 13.34 -36.79 -29.25
C ILE A 14 12.00 -36.07 -29.46
N LEU A 15 11.13 -36.59 -30.31
CA LEU A 15 9.79 -36.03 -30.52
C LEU A 15 8.86 -36.18 -29.30
N LEU A 16 9.01 -37.26 -28.51
CA LEU A 16 8.22 -37.46 -27.34
C LEU A 16 8.62 -36.51 -26.19
N VAL A 17 9.90 -36.20 -26.06
CA VAL A 17 10.42 -35.27 -25.05
C VAL A 17 10.00 -33.83 -25.34
N ILE A 18 9.94 -33.43 -26.62
CA ILE A 18 9.47 -32.07 -26.99
C ILE A 18 7.98 -31.92 -26.79
N ALA A 19 7.17 -32.96 -27.02
CA ALA A 19 5.75 -32.92 -26.82
C ALA A 19 5.38 -32.85 -25.32
N THR A 20 6.14 -33.49 -24.41
CA THR A 20 5.91 -33.44 -22.97
C THR A 20 6.36 -32.15 -22.36
N SER A 21 7.41 -31.50 -22.86
CA SER A 21 7.84 -30.19 -22.38
C SER A 21 6.88 -29.04 -22.76
N ALA A 22 6.15 -29.16 -23.87
CA ALA A 22 5.14 -28.17 -24.28
C ALA A 22 3.89 -28.18 -23.37
N VAL A 23 3.60 -29.29 -22.71
CA VAL A 23 2.43 -29.40 -21.82
C VAL A 23 2.71 -28.79 -20.43
N TYR A 24 3.97 -28.71 -20.01
CA TYR A 24 4.33 -28.11 -18.71
C TYR A 24 4.43 -26.59 -18.72
N PHE A 25 4.34 -25.93 -19.86
CA PHE A 25 4.44 -24.48 -19.96
C PHE A 25 3.10 -23.73 -20.01
N GLN A 26 2.00 -24.43 -19.85
CA GLN A 26 0.72 -23.81 -19.47
C GLN A 26 0.63 -23.68 -17.95
N ALA A 27 1.66 -23.08 -17.35
CA ALA A 27 1.54 -22.60 -15.99
C ALA A 27 0.42 -21.56 -15.97
N SER A 28 -0.67 -21.90 -15.32
CA SER A 28 -1.93 -21.20 -15.20
C SER A 28 -1.72 -19.69 -15.00
N ALA A 29 -1.67 -18.94 -16.08
CA ALA A 29 -1.98 -17.54 -15.99
C ALA A 29 -3.39 -17.46 -15.39
N ARG A 30 -3.53 -16.81 -14.24
CA ARG A 30 -4.85 -16.58 -13.65
C ARG A 30 -5.72 -15.90 -14.70
N GLU A 31 -6.93 -16.41 -14.94
CA GLU A 31 -7.87 -15.78 -15.86
C GLU A 31 -8.04 -14.30 -15.50
N PRO A 32 -8.04 -13.39 -16.47
CA PRO A 32 -8.30 -11.98 -16.23
C PRO A 32 -9.68 -11.80 -15.55
N PHE A 33 -9.75 -10.86 -14.64
CA PHE A 33 -11.04 -10.50 -14.06
C PHE A 33 -12.00 -9.96 -15.11
N THR A 34 -13.26 -10.36 -14.99
CA THR A 34 -14.36 -9.79 -15.78
C THR A 34 -14.61 -8.33 -15.39
N LYS A 35 -15.30 -7.60 -16.23
CA LYS A 35 -15.69 -6.21 -15.95
C LYS A 35 -16.58 -6.11 -14.70
N GLU A 36 -17.44 -7.08 -14.49
CA GLU A 36 -18.34 -7.18 -13.35
C GLU A 36 -17.57 -7.41 -12.05
N GLU A 37 -16.60 -8.33 -12.06
CA GLU A 37 -15.72 -8.57 -10.91
C GLU A 37 -14.90 -7.33 -10.57
N LEU A 38 -14.33 -6.66 -11.56
CA LEU A 38 -13.58 -5.41 -11.34
C LEU A 38 -14.46 -4.31 -10.76
N LYS A 39 -15.70 -4.17 -11.22
CA LYS A 39 -16.65 -3.21 -10.70
C LYS A 39 -17.01 -3.50 -9.24
N GLU A 40 -17.22 -4.77 -8.89
CA GLU A 40 -17.52 -5.16 -7.51
C GLU A 40 -16.31 -4.94 -6.59
N GLN A 41 -15.10 -5.26 -7.04
CA GLN A 41 -13.88 -4.98 -6.30
C GLN A 41 -13.69 -3.48 -6.05
N GLN A 42 -13.92 -2.66 -7.07
CA GLN A 42 -13.84 -1.21 -6.94
C GLN A 42 -14.88 -0.67 -5.96
N LYS A 43 -16.10 -1.17 -5.99
CA LYS A 43 -17.15 -0.80 -5.05
C LYS A 43 -16.75 -1.08 -3.60
N LYS A 44 -16.18 -2.27 -3.32
CA LYS A 44 -15.69 -2.63 -1.99
C LYS A 44 -14.54 -1.74 -1.53
N LEU A 45 -13.62 -1.42 -2.44
CA LEU A 45 -12.53 -0.50 -2.13
C LEU A 45 -13.06 0.89 -1.80
N LEU A 46 -13.99 1.42 -2.58
CA LEU A 46 -14.56 2.74 -2.35
C LEU A 46 -15.36 2.81 -1.04
N ALA A 47 -16.05 1.73 -0.67
CA ALA A 47 -16.73 1.65 0.62
C ALA A 47 -15.74 1.73 1.80
N ALA A 48 -14.59 1.06 1.68
CA ALA A 48 -13.54 1.17 2.70
C ALA A 48 -12.93 2.58 2.76
N VAL A 49 -12.75 3.24 1.62
CA VAL A 49 -12.29 4.64 1.54
C VAL A 49 -13.28 5.59 2.20
N GLU A 50 -14.57 5.41 1.97
CA GLU A 50 -15.64 6.23 2.57
C GLU A 50 -15.69 6.04 4.09
N GLU A 51 -15.63 4.82 4.56
CA GLU A 51 -15.54 4.54 6.00
C GLU A 51 -14.28 5.17 6.62
N GLY A 52 -13.15 5.07 5.92
CA GLY A 52 -11.91 5.72 6.34
C GLY A 52 -12.01 7.23 6.41
N TYR A 53 -12.71 7.87 5.47
CA TYR A 53 -13.04 9.29 5.51
C TYR A 53 -13.82 9.64 6.79
N ASN A 54 -14.87 8.87 7.08
CA ASN A 54 -15.70 9.09 8.25
C ASN A 54 -14.89 9.00 9.56
N ILE A 55 -14.11 7.93 9.73
CA ILE A 55 -13.24 7.76 10.91
C ILE A 55 -12.21 8.89 11.00
N TRP A 56 -11.61 9.27 9.86
CA TRP A 56 -10.61 10.34 9.78
C TRP A 56 -11.14 11.68 10.28
N HIS A 57 -12.42 11.92 10.08
CA HIS A 57 -13.13 13.13 10.51
C HIS A 57 -13.88 12.97 11.85
N GLY A 58 -13.63 11.89 12.59
CA GLY A 58 -14.06 11.76 13.97
C GLY A 58 -15.39 11.03 14.21
N SER A 59 -15.86 10.24 13.22
CA SER A 59 -17.09 9.44 13.42
C SER A 59 -16.91 8.28 14.41
N ASN A 60 -15.67 7.81 14.61
CA ASN A 60 -15.39 6.71 15.52
C ASN A 60 -14.90 7.23 16.90
N PRO A 61 -15.71 7.12 17.96
CA PRO A 61 -15.34 7.62 19.28
C PRO A 61 -14.19 6.85 19.92
N THR A 62 -13.85 5.66 19.42
CA THR A 62 -12.73 4.87 19.93
C THR A 62 -11.38 5.53 19.61
N THR A 63 -11.29 6.21 18.47
CA THR A 63 -10.05 6.83 17.99
C THR A 63 -9.77 8.19 18.60
N GLN A 64 -10.67 8.73 19.44
CA GLN A 64 -10.52 10.04 20.05
C GLN A 64 -11.15 10.06 21.46
N ASN A 65 -10.57 10.85 22.34
CA ASN A 65 -11.12 11.08 23.69
C ASN A 65 -11.12 12.57 24.09
N ASN A 66 -10.50 13.41 23.28
CA ASN A 66 -10.34 14.84 23.53
C ASN A 66 -10.94 15.74 22.43
N GLY A 67 -11.74 15.16 21.55
CA GLY A 67 -12.35 15.87 20.42
C GLY A 67 -11.44 16.07 19.20
N LEU A 68 -10.20 15.57 19.23
CA LEU A 68 -9.29 15.62 18.11
C LEU A 68 -9.40 14.34 17.28
N ALA A 69 -9.58 14.48 15.99
CA ALA A 69 -9.52 13.41 15.00
C ALA A 69 -8.31 13.60 14.08
N CYS A 70 -8.03 12.61 13.25
CA CYS A 70 -6.91 12.66 12.30
C CYS A 70 -6.97 13.91 11.41
N GLY A 71 -8.16 14.28 10.95
CA GLY A 71 -8.41 15.43 10.08
C GLY A 71 -8.08 16.79 10.68
N ASN A 72 -8.06 16.92 12.01
CA ASN A 72 -7.69 18.17 12.65
C ASN A 72 -6.20 18.54 12.44
N CYS A 73 -5.33 17.52 12.36
CA CYS A 73 -3.91 17.72 12.12
C CYS A 73 -3.54 17.47 10.63
N HIS A 74 -4.28 16.60 9.98
CA HIS A 74 -4.04 16.17 8.61
C HIS A 74 -5.30 16.31 7.75
N PRO A 75 -5.74 17.54 7.42
CA PRO A 75 -6.89 17.76 6.54
C PRO A 75 -6.72 16.95 5.25
N ASP A 76 -7.75 16.20 4.87
CA ASP A 76 -7.73 15.35 3.67
C ASP A 76 -6.46 14.48 3.55
N ALA A 77 -6.05 13.89 4.66
CA ALA A 77 -4.83 13.09 4.80
C ALA A 77 -3.52 13.85 4.43
N ALA A 78 -3.57 15.17 4.32
CA ALA A 78 -2.39 15.99 4.05
C ALA A 78 -1.30 15.74 5.10
N ALA A 79 -0.03 15.76 4.68
CA ALA A 79 1.16 15.51 5.50
C ALA A 79 1.20 14.12 6.20
N SER A 80 0.25 13.24 5.96
CA SER A 80 0.30 11.87 6.48
C SER A 80 1.31 10.99 5.74
N ASN A 81 1.57 11.33 4.48
CA ASN A 81 2.59 10.73 3.59
C ASN A 81 2.70 9.20 3.67
N PRO A 82 1.61 8.45 3.47
CA PRO A 82 1.61 7.00 3.61
C PRO A 82 2.58 6.32 2.64
N GLN A 83 2.84 6.92 1.47
CA GLN A 83 3.77 6.41 0.46
C GLN A 83 5.23 6.40 0.92
N THR A 84 5.56 7.08 2.02
CA THR A 84 6.93 7.12 2.57
C THR A 84 7.19 6.02 3.61
N PHE A 85 6.21 5.20 3.94
CA PHE A 85 6.35 4.11 4.89
C PHE A 85 6.65 2.77 4.21
N PRO A 86 7.35 1.85 4.91
CA PRO A 86 7.90 2.01 6.26
C PRO A 86 9.07 3.00 6.28
N LYS A 87 9.25 3.72 7.39
CA LYS A 87 10.35 4.67 7.55
C LYS A 87 10.88 4.72 8.97
N TYR A 88 12.15 5.14 9.10
CA TYR A 88 12.69 5.47 10.42
C TYR A 88 11.96 6.68 11.00
N ASN A 89 11.56 6.57 12.25
CA ASN A 89 10.95 7.67 12.98
C ASN A 89 11.71 7.89 14.30
N SER A 90 12.21 9.12 14.48
CA SER A 90 13.03 9.46 15.65
C SER A 90 12.28 9.44 16.99
N ALA A 91 10.95 9.56 16.97
CA ALA A 91 10.15 9.45 18.20
C ALA A 91 10.07 8.01 18.72
N PHE A 92 10.27 7.03 17.84
CA PHE A 92 10.30 5.60 18.16
C PHE A 92 11.71 5.02 18.21
N ASP A 93 12.68 5.77 17.69
CA ASP A 93 14.05 5.31 17.47
C ASP A 93 14.17 3.99 16.69
N ARG A 94 13.25 3.78 15.74
CA ARG A 94 13.22 2.59 14.88
C ARG A 94 12.42 2.83 13.60
N VAL A 95 12.51 1.86 12.68
CA VAL A 95 11.64 1.81 11.52
C VAL A 95 10.23 1.40 11.97
N VAL A 96 9.23 2.14 11.51
CA VAL A 96 7.82 1.91 11.81
C VAL A 96 6.99 1.84 10.53
N THR A 97 5.87 1.13 10.61
CA THR A 97 4.84 1.12 9.58
C THR A 97 3.91 2.32 9.69
N TRP A 98 3.17 2.62 8.64
CA TRP A 98 2.15 3.66 8.68
C TRP A 98 1.07 3.37 9.75
N ARG A 99 0.66 2.12 9.89
CA ARG A 99 -0.34 1.69 10.88
C ARG A 99 0.12 1.90 12.33
N GLU A 100 1.39 1.63 12.62
CA GLU A 100 1.99 1.91 13.94
C GLU A 100 2.00 3.41 14.22
N MET A 101 2.34 4.23 13.21
CA MET A 101 2.31 5.69 13.36
C MET A 101 0.88 6.20 13.55
N ALA A 102 -0.10 5.67 12.83
CA ALA A 102 -1.51 6.00 12.98
C ALA A 102 -2.00 5.69 14.41
N ASN A 103 -1.69 4.52 14.94
CA ASN A 103 -2.02 4.14 16.30
C ASN A 103 -1.34 5.02 17.36
N TRP A 104 -0.10 5.41 17.10
CA TRP A 104 0.57 6.37 18.00
C TRP A 104 -0.17 7.70 18.06
N CYS A 105 -0.62 8.22 16.93
CA CYS A 105 -1.43 9.45 16.87
C CYS A 105 -2.77 9.30 17.57
N ILE A 106 -3.44 8.17 17.40
CA ILE A 106 -4.70 7.86 18.09
C ILE A 106 -4.51 7.87 19.60
N GLN A 107 -3.45 7.22 20.09
CA GLN A 107 -3.23 7.09 21.54
C GLN A 107 -2.72 8.38 22.20
N ASN A 108 -1.83 9.11 21.52
CA ASN A 108 -1.15 10.26 22.15
C ASN A 108 -1.89 11.58 21.89
N PRO A 109 -1.86 12.18 20.67
CA PRO A 109 -2.54 13.47 20.49
C PRO A 109 -4.05 13.39 20.58
N GLN A 110 -4.68 12.26 20.21
CA GLN A 110 -6.15 12.13 20.24
C GLN A 110 -6.68 11.51 21.55
N GLY A 111 -5.81 10.90 22.35
CA GLY A 111 -6.18 10.28 23.64
C GLY A 111 -7.12 9.07 23.51
N GLY A 112 -7.21 8.50 22.31
CA GLY A 112 -8.05 7.34 22.02
C GLY A 112 -7.38 6.00 22.32
N LYS A 113 -8.04 4.93 21.93
CA LYS A 113 -7.49 3.57 22.00
C LYS A 113 -6.94 3.16 20.65
N ALA A 114 -5.77 2.51 20.67
CA ALA A 114 -5.20 1.91 19.48
C ALA A 114 -6.20 0.97 18.80
N LEU A 115 -6.28 1.06 17.48
CA LEU A 115 -7.04 0.14 16.67
C LEU A 115 -6.26 -1.18 16.50
N ASP A 116 -6.97 -2.27 16.29
CA ASP A 116 -6.35 -3.49 15.79
C ASP A 116 -5.69 -3.21 14.44
N VAL A 117 -4.38 -3.45 14.34
CA VAL A 117 -3.60 -3.21 13.12
C VAL A 117 -4.08 -4.02 11.92
N SER A 118 -4.78 -5.12 12.15
CA SER A 118 -5.41 -5.96 11.12
C SER A 118 -6.91 -5.75 11.03
N GLY A 119 -7.47 -4.88 11.85
CA GLY A 119 -8.90 -4.62 11.93
C GLY A 119 -9.45 -3.77 10.79
N PRO A 120 -10.77 -3.79 10.63
CA PRO A 120 -11.45 -3.07 9.54
C PRO A 120 -11.30 -1.56 9.64
N GLU A 121 -11.29 -0.99 10.83
CA GLU A 121 -11.14 0.45 11.04
C GLU A 121 -9.75 0.94 10.62
N MET A 122 -8.70 0.19 10.98
CA MET A 122 -7.34 0.49 10.54
C MET A 122 -7.21 0.36 9.02
N LEU A 123 -7.81 -0.68 8.44
CA LEU A 123 -7.85 -0.84 6.98
C LEU A 123 -8.57 0.33 6.31
N ALA A 124 -9.68 0.80 6.88
CA ALA A 124 -10.46 1.89 6.33
C ALA A 124 -9.68 3.22 6.32
N ILE A 125 -9.07 3.62 7.45
CA ILE A 125 -8.27 4.86 7.49
C ILE A 125 -7.03 4.77 6.60
N GLU A 126 -6.42 3.59 6.47
CA GLU A 126 -5.33 3.36 5.55
C GLU A 126 -5.81 3.48 4.10
N ALA A 127 -6.93 2.84 3.74
CA ALA A 127 -7.52 2.94 2.40
C ALA A 127 -7.81 4.39 2.01
N TYR A 128 -8.34 5.19 2.91
CA TYR A 128 -8.58 6.62 2.69
C TYR A 128 -7.28 7.39 2.46
N ALA A 129 -6.31 7.25 3.35
CA ALA A 129 -5.04 7.97 3.25
C ALA A 129 -4.27 7.60 1.96
N PHE A 130 -4.18 6.31 1.64
CA PHE A 130 -3.50 5.85 0.43
C PHE A 130 -4.27 6.21 -0.85
N ASN A 131 -5.60 6.24 -0.80
CA ASN A 131 -6.41 6.66 -1.94
C ASN A 131 -6.10 8.10 -2.36
N LEU A 132 -5.91 9.01 -1.39
CA LEU A 132 -5.57 10.41 -1.65
C LEU A 132 -4.11 10.60 -2.12
N HIS A 133 -3.26 9.62 -1.87
CA HIS A 133 -1.85 9.64 -2.27
C HIS A 133 -1.56 8.72 -3.48
N ARG A 134 -2.59 8.26 -4.19
CA ARG A 134 -2.41 7.44 -5.40
C ARG A 134 -1.61 8.19 -6.47
N GLY A 135 -0.76 7.43 -7.15
CA GLY A 135 0.08 7.97 -8.23
C GLY A 135 1.35 8.64 -7.73
N LEU A 136 1.58 8.70 -6.41
CA LEU A 136 2.86 9.11 -5.87
C LEU A 136 3.84 7.95 -5.86
N PRO A 137 5.14 8.21 -6.12
CA PRO A 137 6.17 7.19 -5.95
C PRO A 137 6.17 6.66 -4.52
N ILE A 138 6.44 5.38 -4.37
CA ILE A 138 6.73 4.79 -3.05
C ILE A 138 8.18 5.15 -2.72
N GLU A 139 8.38 5.98 -1.71
CA GLU A 139 9.69 6.46 -1.28
C GLU A 139 9.85 6.23 0.23
N PRO A 140 10.29 5.05 0.68
CA PRO A 140 10.55 4.81 2.10
C PRO A 140 11.54 5.83 2.65
N GLY A 141 11.11 6.58 3.66
CA GLY A 141 11.94 7.62 4.25
C GLY A 141 13.00 7.08 5.21
N LEU A 142 14.18 7.70 5.22
CA LEU A 142 15.24 7.35 6.17
C LEU A 142 14.97 7.92 7.56
N ALA A 143 14.55 9.17 7.64
CA ALA A 143 14.18 9.83 8.89
C ALA A 143 13.23 10.99 8.60
N SER A 144 12.26 11.19 9.46
CA SER A 144 11.48 12.41 9.44
C SER A 144 11.64 13.13 10.77
N ARG A 145 12.07 14.37 10.71
CA ARG A 145 11.96 15.30 11.83
C ARG A 145 10.68 16.11 11.60
N GLN A 146 9.62 15.73 12.27
CA GLN A 146 8.31 16.36 12.11
C GLN A 146 8.30 17.87 12.38
N THR A 147 9.28 18.35 13.13
CA THR A 147 9.39 19.76 13.53
C THR A 147 10.24 20.61 12.57
N ARG A 148 10.80 20.02 11.53
CA ARG A 148 11.65 20.76 10.58
C ARG A 148 10.80 21.20 9.39
N PRO A 149 10.63 22.51 9.16
CA PRO A 149 10.10 23.00 7.89
C PRO A 149 11.06 22.57 6.78
N VAL A 150 10.60 21.77 5.87
CA VAL A 150 11.40 21.34 4.72
C VAL A 150 10.94 22.12 3.51
N LYS A 151 11.90 22.73 2.82
CA LYS A 151 11.66 23.15 1.45
C LYS A 151 11.55 21.87 0.62
N VAL A 152 10.35 21.52 0.27
CA VAL A 152 10.10 20.42 -0.64
C VAL A 152 9.90 21.02 -2.03
N ASP A 153 10.73 20.59 -2.95
CA ASP A 153 10.46 20.82 -4.35
C ASP A 153 9.45 19.76 -4.81
N TYR A 154 8.20 20.16 -4.88
CA TYR A 154 7.12 19.26 -5.31
C TYR A 154 7.14 18.96 -6.79
N GLY A 155 8.03 19.60 -7.57
CA GLY A 155 7.95 19.53 -9.02
C GLY A 155 6.60 20.01 -9.55
N LYS A 156 6.44 20.02 -10.85
CA LYS A 156 5.22 20.55 -11.49
C LYS A 156 3.93 19.82 -11.14
N GLY A 157 4.00 18.53 -10.80
CA GLY A 157 2.84 17.70 -10.47
C GLY A 157 2.43 17.74 -9.00
N PHE A 158 3.23 18.38 -8.15
CA PHE A 158 3.04 18.34 -6.71
C PHE A 158 2.98 19.74 -6.06
N ALA A 159 2.98 20.78 -6.87
CA ALA A 159 3.01 22.16 -6.39
C ALA A 159 1.88 22.51 -5.42
N SER A 160 0.77 21.81 -5.48
CA SER A 160 -0.39 21.98 -4.60
C SER A 160 -0.37 21.09 -3.37
N LYS A 161 0.68 20.28 -3.13
CA LYS A 161 0.72 19.35 -2.02
C LYS A 161 1.40 19.95 -0.79
N PRO A 162 0.65 20.31 0.24
CA PRO A 162 1.22 20.68 1.52
C PRO A 162 1.69 19.47 2.32
N THR A 163 1.55 18.27 1.76
CA THR A 163 1.64 16.98 2.47
C THR A 163 3.01 16.62 3.00
N ASN A 164 4.07 17.24 2.48
CA ASN A 164 5.44 16.94 2.92
C ASN A 164 6.02 18.01 3.85
N ILE A 165 5.18 18.91 4.34
CA ILE A 165 5.63 19.91 5.32
C ILE A 165 6.13 19.16 6.55
N GLY A 166 7.37 19.43 6.92
CA GLY A 166 8.03 18.81 8.08
C GLY A 166 8.72 17.48 7.81
N PHE A 167 8.69 16.95 6.59
CA PHE A 167 9.42 15.75 6.23
C PHE A 167 10.61 16.07 5.33
N ASP A 168 11.77 15.60 5.72
CA ASP A 168 12.93 15.63 4.86
C ASP A 168 12.79 14.46 3.88
N THR A 169 12.48 14.77 2.64
CA THR A 169 12.29 13.79 1.58
C THR A 169 13.56 13.58 0.75
N LYS A 170 14.68 14.15 1.20
CA LYS A 170 16.00 13.96 0.56
C LYS A 170 17.06 13.61 1.58
#